data_4c5fd6c1b34327ccb0412c740cfaef01
#
_entry.id   4c5fd6c1b34327ccb0412c740cfaef01
#
_cell.length_a   1.000
_cell.length_b   1.000
_cell.length_c   1.000
_cell.angle_alpha   90.00
_cell.angle_beta   90.00
_cell.angle_gamma   90.00
#
_symmetry.space_group_name_H-M   'P 1'
#
loop_
_entity.id
_entity.type
_entity.pdbx_description
1 polymer ?
#
loop_
_entity_poly.entity_id
_entity_poly.type
_entity_poly.pdbx_seq_one_letter_code
_entity_poly.pdbx_strand_id
1 'polypeptide(L)'
;MTELPDNTRWQLWIVAFGFFMQSLDTTIVNTALPSMAKSLGESPLHMHMVVVSYVLTVAVMLPASGWLADKIGVRNIFFAAIVLFTLGSLFCALSGTLNQLVLARVLQGVGGAMMVPVGRLTVMKIVPRAQYMAAMTFVTLPGQIGPLLGPALGGVLVEYASWHWIFLINIPVGIVGAMATFMLMPNYTIETRRFDLPGFLLLAIGMAVLTLALDGSKSMGISPWTLAGLAAGGAAAILLYLFHAKKNSGALFSLRLFRTPTFSLGLLGSFAGRIGSGMLPFMTPVFLQIGLGFSPFHAGLMMIPMVLGSMGMKRIVVQIVNRFGYRRVLVATTLGLALVSLLFMSVALLGWYYLLPLVLLLQGMVNSARFSSMNTLTLKDLPDTLASSGNSLLSMIMQLSMSIGVTIAGMLLGMFGQQHIGIDSSATHHVFMYTWLCMAVIIALPAIIFARVPNDTQKNMVISRRKRSL
;
A
#
# COMPACT_ATOMS: atom_id res chain seq x y z
N MET A 1 -24.39 -17.08 -4.94
CA MET A 1 -24.61 -16.35 -3.65
C MET A 1 -26.06 -16.39 -3.14
N THR A 2 -26.97 -16.94 -3.91
CA THR A 2 -28.41 -17.06 -3.54
C THR A 2 -28.70 -18.13 -2.48
N GLU A 3 -27.74 -19.01 -2.17
CA GLU A 3 -27.93 -20.17 -1.29
C GLU A 3 -27.35 -19.99 0.13
N LEU A 4 -26.76 -18.81 0.43
CA LEU A 4 -26.19 -18.55 1.76
C LEU A 4 -27.27 -18.11 2.75
N PRO A 5 -27.17 -18.50 4.04
CA PRO A 5 -28.04 -17.97 5.09
C PRO A 5 -28.00 -16.45 5.16
N ASP A 6 -29.08 -15.79 5.55
CA ASP A 6 -29.18 -14.34 5.61
C ASP A 6 -28.11 -13.73 6.52
N ASN A 7 -27.80 -14.35 7.66
CA ASN A 7 -26.75 -13.89 8.55
C ASN A 7 -25.37 -13.89 7.88
N THR A 8 -25.07 -14.90 7.06
CA THR A 8 -23.80 -14.97 6.33
C THR A 8 -23.68 -13.84 5.30
N ARG A 9 -24.78 -13.46 4.66
CA ARG A 9 -24.78 -12.31 3.73
C ARG A 9 -24.44 -11.01 4.43
N TRP A 10 -25.04 -10.76 5.58
CA TRP A 10 -24.76 -9.57 6.39
C TRP A 10 -23.31 -9.56 6.88
N GLN A 11 -22.79 -10.70 7.28
CA GLN A 11 -21.39 -10.85 7.68
C GLN A 11 -20.43 -10.54 6.53
N LEU A 12 -20.75 -10.98 5.31
CA LEU A 12 -19.98 -10.64 4.11
C LEU A 12 -20.04 -9.15 3.79
N TRP A 13 -21.19 -8.51 3.97
CA TRP A 13 -21.31 -7.05 3.81
C TRP A 13 -20.44 -6.29 4.82
N ILE A 14 -20.37 -6.75 6.06
CA ILE A 14 -19.52 -6.13 7.09
C ILE A 14 -18.05 -6.20 6.68
N VAL A 15 -17.57 -7.35 6.20
CA VAL A 15 -16.19 -7.52 5.72
C VAL A 15 -15.93 -6.64 4.50
N ALA A 16 -16.84 -6.63 3.54
CA ALA A 16 -16.76 -5.79 2.34
C ALA A 16 -16.66 -4.30 2.69
N PHE A 17 -17.41 -3.89 3.67
CA PHE A 17 -17.43 -2.54 4.18
C PHE A 17 -16.12 -2.13 4.87
N GLY A 18 -15.52 -3.03 5.64
CA GLY A 18 -14.19 -2.83 6.21
C GLY A 18 -13.12 -2.66 5.14
N PHE A 19 -13.18 -3.46 4.10
CA PHE A 19 -12.27 -3.34 2.95
C PHE A 19 -12.44 -2.02 2.22
N PHE A 20 -13.68 -1.60 1.99
CA PHE A 20 -14.01 -0.31 1.38
C PHE A 20 -13.46 0.85 2.22
N MET A 21 -13.71 0.84 3.52
CA MET A 21 -13.29 1.90 4.44
C MET A 21 -11.77 2.07 4.47
N GLN A 22 -11.03 0.97 4.57
CA GLN A 22 -9.57 0.98 4.56
C GLN A 22 -9.01 1.45 3.21
N SER A 23 -9.57 0.95 2.12
CA SER A 23 -9.16 1.30 0.76
C SER A 23 -9.46 2.76 0.42
N LEU A 24 -10.61 3.27 0.82
CA LEU A 24 -10.99 4.67 0.64
C LEU A 24 -10.05 5.60 1.38
N ASP A 25 -9.74 5.31 2.64
CA ASP A 25 -8.84 6.12 3.45
C ASP A 25 -7.45 6.24 2.84
N THR A 26 -6.92 5.16 2.31
CA THR A 26 -5.60 5.12 1.68
C THR A 26 -5.47 6.13 0.53
N THR A 27 -6.52 6.34 -0.23
CA THR A 27 -6.52 7.21 -1.41
C THR A 27 -7.04 8.63 -1.14
N ILE A 28 -8.02 8.78 -0.25
CA ILE A 28 -8.65 10.07 0.05
C ILE A 28 -7.67 11.05 0.71
N VAL A 29 -6.78 10.55 1.56
CA VAL A 29 -5.80 11.36 2.28
C VAL A 29 -4.81 12.03 1.35
N ASN A 30 -4.37 11.35 0.30
CA ASN A 30 -3.40 11.90 -0.66
C ASN A 30 -3.89 13.21 -1.31
N THR A 31 -5.16 13.27 -1.65
CA THR A 31 -5.77 14.46 -2.26
C THR A 31 -5.84 15.64 -1.29
N ALA A 32 -5.95 15.38 0.00
CA ALA A 32 -6.07 16.39 1.04
C ALA A 32 -4.73 16.93 1.56
N LEU A 33 -3.61 16.30 1.23
CA LEU A 33 -2.30 16.67 1.79
C LEU A 33 -1.93 18.15 1.63
N PRO A 34 -2.09 18.79 0.45
CA PRO A 34 -1.76 20.20 0.31
C PRO A 34 -2.63 21.12 1.19
N SER A 35 -3.91 20.80 1.34
CA SER A 35 -4.83 21.57 2.19
C SER A 35 -4.52 21.40 3.67
N MET A 36 -4.13 20.18 4.09
CA MET A 36 -3.63 19.93 5.44
C MET A 36 -2.39 20.77 5.76
N ALA A 37 -1.43 20.81 4.83
CA ALA A 37 -0.20 21.58 4.97
C ALA A 37 -0.50 23.05 5.23
N LYS A 38 -1.37 23.64 4.42
CA LYS A 38 -1.77 25.04 4.57
C LYS A 38 -2.46 25.30 5.92
N SER A 39 -3.36 24.42 6.34
CA SER A 39 -4.10 24.54 7.60
C SER A 39 -3.21 24.40 8.82
N LEU A 40 -2.21 23.50 8.76
CA LEU A 40 -1.30 23.24 9.89
C LEU A 40 -0.08 24.16 9.91
N GLY A 41 0.05 25.07 8.94
CA GLY A 41 1.21 25.95 8.84
C GLY A 41 2.50 25.25 8.46
N GLU A 42 2.40 24.10 7.79
CA GLU A 42 3.53 23.27 7.36
C GLU A 42 3.80 23.44 5.89
N SER A 43 5.06 23.15 5.48
CA SER A 43 5.38 23.03 4.07
C SER A 43 4.73 21.78 3.48
N PRO A 44 4.12 21.86 2.28
CA PRO A 44 3.61 20.69 1.59
C PRO A 44 4.67 19.59 1.39
N LEU A 45 5.94 19.96 1.42
CA LEU A 45 7.09 19.05 1.24
C LEU A 45 7.27 18.07 2.42
N HIS A 46 6.73 18.41 3.59
CA HIS A 46 6.85 17.59 4.81
C HIS A 46 5.63 16.71 5.07
N MET A 47 4.59 16.82 4.24
CA MET A 47 3.33 16.11 4.47
C MET A 47 3.37 14.62 4.11
N HIS A 48 4.44 14.15 3.47
CA HIS A 48 4.61 12.72 3.19
C HIS A 48 4.57 11.86 4.47
N MET A 49 4.96 12.40 5.61
CA MET A 49 4.93 11.68 6.89
C MET A 49 3.52 11.27 7.33
N VAL A 50 2.49 11.97 6.89
CA VAL A 50 1.10 11.60 7.15
C VAL A 50 0.76 10.27 6.47
N VAL A 51 1.26 10.04 5.27
CA VAL A 51 1.09 8.79 4.53
C VAL A 51 2.02 7.70 5.07
N VAL A 52 3.31 8.02 5.26
CA VAL A 52 4.34 7.07 5.72
C VAL A 52 3.95 6.47 7.07
N SER A 53 3.51 7.29 8.03
CA SER A 53 3.14 6.82 9.37
C SER A 53 2.06 5.76 9.34
N TYR A 54 1.05 5.92 8.49
CA TYR A 54 -0.02 4.94 8.32
C TYR A 54 0.49 3.67 7.61
N VAL A 55 1.10 3.81 6.44
CA VAL A 55 1.53 2.67 5.61
C VAL A 55 2.60 1.85 6.31
N LEU A 56 3.55 2.50 6.99
CA LEU A 56 4.57 1.81 7.77
C LEU A 56 3.97 1.06 8.95
N THR A 57 3.02 1.65 9.66
CA THR A 57 2.33 0.99 10.78
C THR A 57 1.57 -0.25 10.28
N VAL A 58 0.91 -0.16 9.14
CA VAL A 58 0.26 -1.31 8.51
C VAL A 58 1.28 -2.41 8.21
N ALA A 59 2.42 -2.07 7.63
CA ALA A 59 3.48 -3.04 7.32
C ALA A 59 4.00 -3.75 8.57
N VAL A 60 4.24 -2.99 9.64
CA VAL A 60 4.73 -3.50 10.92
C VAL A 60 3.73 -4.44 11.59
N MET A 61 2.44 -4.12 11.53
CA MET A 61 1.38 -4.88 12.22
C MET A 61 0.88 -6.08 11.44
N LEU A 62 1.06 -6.13 10.12
CA LEU A 62 0.57 -7.23 9.28
C LEU A 62 1.00 -8.62 9.78
N PRO A 63 2.25 -8.87 10.17
CA PRO A 63 2.67 -10.19 10.65
C PRO A 63 1.92 -10.68 11.89
N ALA A 64 1.48 -9.78 12.75
CA ALA A 64 0.78 -10.11 13.98
C ALA A 64 -0.71 -10.37 13.78
N SER A 65 -1.30 -9.95 12.67
CA SER A 65 -2.75 -9.96 12.44
C SER A 65 -3.37 -11.35 12.50
N GLY A 66 -2.76 -12.34 11.85
CA GLY A 66 -3.26 -13.71 11.82
C GLY A 66 -3.23 -14.38 13.19
N TRP A 67 -2.15 -14.22 13.91
CA TRP A 67 -2.01 -14.76 15.25
C TRP A 67 -3.02 -14.18 16.24
N LEU A 68 -3.19 -12.85 16.19
CA LEU A 68 -4.18 -12.15 17.02
C LEU A 68 -5.61 -12.60 16.71
N ALA A 69 -5.94 -12.76 15.43
CA ALA A 69 -7.24 -13.23 15.01
C ALA A 69 -7.54 -14.66 15.50
N ASP A 70 -6.54 -15.54 15.46
CA ASP A 70 -6.70 -16.93 15.92
C ASP A 70 -6.82 -17.00 17.43
N LYS A 71 -6.05 -16.24 18.19
CA LYS A 71 -6.05 -16.27 19.66
C LYS A 71 -7.26 -15.58 20.27
N ILE A 72 -7.61 -14.39 19.81
CA ILE A 72 -8.64 -13.54 20.40
C ILE A 72 -9.99 -13.79 19.73
N GLY A 73 -9.96 -14.21 18.47
CA GLY A 73 -11.14 -14.46 17.64
C GLY A 73 -11.35 -13.38 16.59
N VAL A 74 -11.86 -13.80 15.43
CA VAL A 74 -12.04 -12.92 14.27
C VAL A 74 -13.00 -11.76 14.54
N ARG A 75 -14.09 -12.02 15.28
CA ARG A 75 -15.05 -10.98 15.66
C ARG A 75 -14.40 -9.90 16.52
N ASN A 76 -13.73 -10.32 17.60
CA ASN A 76 -13.15 -9.39 18.56
C ASN A 76 -12.03 -8.55 17.93
N ILE A 77 -11.19 -9.15 17.11
CA ILE A 77 -10.12 -8.45 16.42
C ILE A 77 -10.66 -7.53 15.33
N PHE A 78 -11.63 -7.96 14.56
CA PHE A 78 -12.25 -7.12 13.54
C PHE A 78 -12.98 -5.92 14.16
N PHE A 79 -13.69 -6.15 15.25
CA PHE A 79 -14.31 -5.10 16.05
C PHE A 79 -13.27 -4.10 16.58
N ALA A 80 -12.20 -4.60 17.21
CA ALA A 80 -11.11 -3.75 17.71
C ALA A 80 -10.45 -2.96 16.59
N ALA A 81 -10.26 -3.56 15.41
CA ALA A 81 -9.69 -2.90 14.24
C ALA A 81 -10.56 -1.73 13.78
N ILE A 82 -11.86 -1.90 13.69
CA ILE A 82 -12.80 -0.84 13.32
C ILE A 82 -12.79 0.28 14.37
N VAL A 83 -12.81 -0.06 15.64
CA VAL A 83 -12.78 0.92 16.74
C VAL A 83 -11.46 1.73 16.70
N LEU A 84 -10.32 1.07 16.58
CA LEU A 84 -9.03 1.76 16.52
C LEU A 84 -8.91 2.65 15.28
N PHE A 85 -9.38 2.17 14.13
CA PHE A 85 -9.39 2.95 12.90
C PHE A 85 -10.28 4.19 13.05
N THR A 86 -11.45 4.05 13.63
CA THR A 86 -12.40 5.14 13.86
C THR A 86 -11.86 6.16 14.87
N LEU A 87 -11.27 5.71 15.98
CA LEU A 87 -10.62 6.59 16.96
C LEU A 87 -9.42 7.31 16.34
N GLY A 88 -8.61 6.61 15.56
CA GLY A 88 -7.51 7.22 14.82
C GLY A 88 -7.98 8.30 13.87
N SER A 89 -9.07 8.06 13.14
CA SER A 89 -9.70 9.06 12.27
C SER A 89 -10.18 10.28 13.05
N LEU A 90 -10.81 10.09 14.20
CA LEU A 90 -11.24 11.18 15.05
C LEU A 90 -10.04 12.03 15.50
N PHE A 91 -8.98 11.41 15.97
CA PHE A 91 -7.78 12.13 16.38
C PHE A 91 -7.07 12.81 15.21
N CYS A 92 -7.09 12.25 14.03
CA CYS A 92 -6.63 12.93 12.81
C CYS A 92 -7.42 14.23 12.56
N ALA A 93 -8.74 14.15 12.67
CA ALA A 93 -9.60 15.32 12.48
C ALA A 93 -9.38 16.41 13.54
N LEU A 94 -9.05 16.02 14.78
CA LEU A 94 -8.81 16.93 15.89
C LEU A 94 -7.37 17.45 15.97
N SER A 95 -6.46 16.96 15.10
CA SER A 95 -5.05 17.34 15.14
C SER A 95 -4.84 18.80 14.77
N GLY A 96 -4.07 19.51 15.58
CA GLY A 96 -3.69 20.91 15.36
C GLY A 96 -2.25 21.10 14.88
N THR A 97 -1.44 20.04 14.90
CA THR A 97 -0.04 20.06 14.46
C THR A 97 0.26 18.82 13.62
N LEU A 98 1.33 18.88 12.83
CA LEU A 98 1.79 17.73 12.03
C LEU A 98 2.13 16.53 12.92
N ASN A 99 2.80 16.75 14.05
CA ASN A 99 3.17 15.66 14.96
C ASN A 99 1.95 14.95 15.55
N GLN A 100 0.91 15.69 15.93
CA GLN A 100 -0.35 15.11 16.39
C GLN A 100 -1.02 14.29 15.28
N LEU A 101 -1.04 14.80 14.06
CA LEU A 101 -1.61 14.13 12.93
C LEU A 101 -0.86 12.82 12.60
N VAL A 102 0.47 12.83 12.65
CA VAL A 102 1.32 11.64 12.44
C VAL A 102 1.03 10.57 13.50
N LEU A 103 0.94 10.95 14.78
CA LEU A 103 0.62 10.00 15.85
C LEU A 103 -0.79 9.44 15.71
N ALA A 104 -1.75 10.25 15.31
CA ALA A 104 -3.11 9.79 15.02
C ALA A 104 -3.15 8.81 13.83
N ARG A 105 -2.35 9.03 12.82
CA ARG A 105 -2.20 8.11 11.69
C ARG A 105 -1.58 6.77 12.08
N VAL A 106 -0.66 6.76 13.02
CA VAL A 106 -0.12 5.51 13.59
C VAL A 106 -1.23 4.70 14.24
N LEU A 107 -2.04 5.32 15.08
CA LEU A 107 -3.19 4.66 15.72
C LEU A 107 -4.18 4.11 14.68
N GLN A 108 -4.50 4.91 13.68
CA GLN A 108 -5.37 4.51 12.56
C GLN A 108 -4.78 3.33 11.79
N GLY A 109 -3.46 3.32 11.58
CA GLY A 109 -2.74 2.25 10.90
C GLY A 109 -2.77 0.93 11.64
N VAL A 110 -2.75 0.92 12.97
CA VAL A 110 -2.91 -0.30 13.76
C VAL A 110 -4.27 -0.96 13.49
N GLY A 111 -5.33 -0.16 13.45
CA GLY A 111 -6.66 -0.65 13.09
C GLY A 111 -6.72 -1.11 11.63
N GLY A 112 -6.24 -0.29 10.71
CA GLY A 112 -6.25 -0.58 9.27
C GLY A 112 -5.49 -1.84 8.88
N ALA A 113 -4.40 -2.15 9.58
CA ALA A 113 -3.59 -3.35 9.34
C ALA A 113 -4.35 -4.66 9.56
N MET A 114 -5.35 -4.64 10.41
CA MET A 114 -6.10 -5.85 10.79
C MET A 114 -7.33 -6.08 9.92
N MET A 115 -7.89 -5.05 9.29
CA MET A 115 -9.18 -5.15 8.59
C MET A 115 -9.16 -6.15 7.44
N VAL A 116 -8.18 -6.05 6.55
CA VAL A 116 -8.13 -6.89 5.35
C VAL A 116 -7.75 -8.35 5.68
N PRO A 117 -6.65 -8.63 6.40
CA PRO A 117 -6.27 -10.01 6.71
C PRO A 117 -7.32 -10.73 7.56
N VAL A 118 -7.82 -10.08 8.58
CA VAL A 118 -8.84 -10.67 9.49
C VAL A 118 -10.17 -10.83 8.76
N GLY A 119 -10.53 -9.90 7.89
CA GLY A 119 -11.69 -10.03 7.02
C GLY A 119 -11.62 -11.25 6.11
N ARG A 120 -10.48 -11.51 5.49
CA ARG A 120 -10.26 -12.73 4.68
C ARG A 120 -10.40 -13.99 5.51
N LEU A 121 -9.79 -14.03 6.69
CA LEU A 121 -9.93 -15.17 7.61
C LEU A 121 -11.38 -15.40 8.01
N THR A 122 -12.12 -14.35 8.25
CA THR A 122 -13.55 -14.43 8.57
C THR A 122 -14.33 -15.06 7.43
N VAL A 123 -14.09 -14.63 6.19
CA VAL A 123 -14.75 -15.22 5.01
C VAL A 123 -14.44 -16.70 4.90
N MET A 124 -13.18 -17.11 5.11
CA MET A 124 -12.79 -18.51 5.08
C MET A 124 -13.52 -19.37 6.13
N LYS A 125 -13.87 -18.79 7.28
CA LYS A 125 -14.53 -19.50 8.38
C LYS A 125 -16.04 -19.56 8.27
N ILE A 126 -16.67 -18.56 7.65
CA ILE A 126 -18.14 -18.47 7.58
C ILE A 126 -18.74 -18.99 6.28
N VAL A 127 -17.94 -19.19 5.24
CA VAL A 127 -18.40 -19.59 3.91
C VAL A 127 -17.91 -21.01 3.59
N PRO A 128 -18.76 -21.90 3.04
CA PRO A 128 -18.33 -23.20 2.55
C PRO A 128 -17.22 -23.07 1.49
N ARG A 129 -16.31 -24.04 1.47
CA ARG A 129 -15.16 -24.00 0.58
C ARG A 129 -15.52 -23.87 -0.91
N ALA A 130 -16.61 -24.46 -1.33
CA ALA A 130 -17.09 -24.37 -2.72
C ALA A 130 -17.52 -22.95 -3.13
N GLN A 131 -17.92 -22.11 -2.18
CA GLN A 131 -18.40 -20.74 -2.40
C GLN A 131 -17.35 -19.68 -2.03
N TYR A 132 -16.17 -20.11 -1.59
CA TYR A 132 -15.12 -19.21 -1.09
C TYR A 132 -14.69 -18.17 -2.14
N MET A 133 -14.44 -18.59 -3.40
CA MET A 133 -14.03 -17.66 -4.45
C MET A 133 -15.10 -16.61 -4.77
N ALA A 134 -16.37 -17.02 -4.83
CA ALA A 134 -17.48 -16.10 -5.06
C ALA A 134 -17.62 -15.08 -3.92
N ALA A 135 -17.50 -15.54 -2.67
CA ALA A 135 -17.54 -14.68 -1.49
C ALA A 135 -16.36 -13.71 -1.44
N MET A 136 -15.13 -14.16 -1.73
CA MET A 136 -13.96 -13.29 -1.78
C MET A 136 -14.07 -12.25 -2.88
N THR A 137 -14.58 -12.59 -4.05
CA THR A 137 -14.84 -11.63 -5.13
C THR A 137 -15.82 -10.56 -4.67
N PHE A 138 -16.88 -10.96 -3.99
CA PHE A 138 -17.88 -10.05 -3.47
C PHE A 138 -17.30 -9.06 -2.44
N VAL A 139 -16.53 -9.54 -1.46
CA VAL A 139 -15.98 -8.67 -0.42
C VAL A 139 -14.84 -7.79 -0.89
N THR A 140 -14.10 -8.20 -1.92
CA THR A 140 -12.99 -7.41 -2.48
C THR A 140 -13.45 -6.33 -3.46
N LEU A 141 -14.65 -6.44 -4.03
CA LEU A 141 -15.17 -5.47 -4.98
C LEU A 141 -15.28 -4.05 -4.39
N PRO A 142 -15.85 -3.82 -3.20
CA PRO A 142 -15.85 -2.50 -2.57
C PRO A 142 -14.45 -1.96 -2.30
N GLY A 143 -13.48 -2.82 -2.02
CA GLY A 143 -12.08 -2.43 -1.88
C GLY A 143 -11.47 -1.89 -3.18
N GLN A 144 -11.98 -2.26 -4.34
CA GLN A 144 -11.60 -1.71 -5.64
C GLN A 144 -12.32 -0.39 -5.96
N ILE A 145 -13.53 -0.23 -5.45
CA ILE A 145 -14.32 1.00 -5.62
C ILE A 145 -13.74 2.15 -4.78
N GLY A 146 -13.17 1.84 -3.61
CA GLY A 146 -12.55 2.84 -2.74
C GLY A 146 -11.53 3.74 -3.43
N PRO A 147 -10.51 3.19 -4.10
CA PRO A 147 -9.54 3.98 -4.87
C PRO A 147 -10.17 4.81 -6.00
N LEU A 148 -11.28 4.37 -6.57
CA LEU A 148 -12.01 5.12 -7.60
C LEU A 148 -12.72 6.34 -7.00
N LEU A 149 -13.38 6.17 -5.85
CA LEU A 149 -14.12 7.24 -5.19
C LEU A 149 -13.23 8.18 -4.37
N GLY A 150 -12.11 7.67 -3.83
CA GLY A 150 -11.25 8.39 -2.90
C GLY A 150 -10.82 9.77 -3.40
N PRO A 151 -10.15 9.88 -4.55
CA PRO A 151 -9.68 11.16 -5.04
C PRO A 151 -10.81 12.15 -5.33
N ALA A 152 -11.89 11.71 -5.95
CA ALA A 152 -13.04 12.56 -6.27
C ALA A 152 -13.75 13.03 -4.99
N LEU A 153 -14.04 12.12 -4.08
CA LEU A 153 -14.69 12.43 -2.81
C LEU A 153 -13.79 13.33 -1.94
N GLY A 154 -12.49 13.02 -1.88
CA GLY A 154 -11.52 13.84 -1.19
C GLY A 154 -11.45 15.23 -1.73
N GLY A 155 -11.44 15.39 -3.05
CA GLY A 155 -11.47 16.69 -3.73
C GLY A 155 -12.70 17.50 -3.38
N VAL A 156 -13.88 16.89 -3.41
CA VAL A 156 -15.15 17.55 -3.03
C VAL A 156 -15.12 18.00 -1.57
N LEU A 157 -14.75 17.13 -0.66
CA LEU A 157 -14.75 17.44 0.77
C LEU A 157 -13.73 18.55 1.12
N VAL A 158 -12.55 18.51 0.52
CA VAL A 158 -11.50 19.50 0.75
C VAL A 158 -11.90 20.86 0.19
N GLU A 159 -12.46 20.92 -1.01
CA GLU A 159 -12.81 22.18 -1.68
C GLU A 159 -14.06 22.83 -1.11
N TYR A 160 -15.13 22.06 -0.84
CA TYR A 160 -16.43 22.58 -0.45
C TYR A 160 -16.75 22.52 1.05
N ALA A 161 -15.97 21.76 1.83
CA ALA A 161 -16.06 21.71 3.28
C ALA A 161 -14.71 22.01 3.90
N SER A 162 -14.02 20.98 4.41
CA SER A 162 -12.64 21.09 4.87
C SER A 162 -11.95 19.73 4.82
N TRP A 163 -10.61 19.70 4.90
CA TRP A 163 -9.87 18.45 4.93
C TRP A 163 -10.22 17.58 6.15
N HIS A 164 -10.73 18.15 7.23
CA HIS A 164 -11.13 17.40 8.44
C HIS A 164 -12.21 16.37 8.13
N TRP A 165 -13.08 16.65 7.16
CA TRP A 165 -14.18 15.78 6.79
C TRP A 165 -13.75 14.47 6.15
N ILE A 166 -12.56 14.40 5.56
CA ILE A 166 -12.05 13.11 5.03
C ILE A 166 -11.85 12.07 6.15
N PHE A 167 -11.59 12.54 7.37
CA PHE A 167 -11.50 11.69 8.56
C PHE A 167 -12.84 11.56 9.28
N LEU A 168 -13.61 12.64 9.38
CA LEU A 168 -14.89 12.67 10.10
C LEU A 168 -15.95 11.76 9.47
N ILE A 169 -15.92 11.53 8.15
CA ILE A 169 -16.85 10.61 7.49
C ILE A 169 -16.67 9.16 7.94
N ASN A 170 -15.48 8.81 8.43
CA ASN A 170 -15.22 7.46 8.95
C ASN A 170 -15.90 7.19 10.31
N ILE A 171 -16.29 8.22 11.02
CA ILE A 171 -16.81 8.07 12.39
C ILE A 171 -18.20 7.46 12.41
N PRO A 172 -19.24 8.02 11.73
CA PRO A 172 -20.56 7.37 11.71
C PRO A 172 -20.52 5.99 11.10
N VAL A 173 -19.75 5.85 10.05
CA VAL A 173 -19.50 4.62 9.31
C VAL A 173 -18.84 3.56 10.21
N GLY A 174 -17.80 3.95 10.95
CA GLY A 174 -17.10 3.08 11.89
C GLY A 174 -17.96 2.67 13.08
N ILE A 175 -18.79 3.56 13.61
CA ILE A 175 -19.72 3.23 14.70
C ILE A 175 -20.72 2.17 14.26
N VAL A 176 -21.34 2.35 13.10
CA VAL A 176 -22.31 1.36 12.56
C VAL A 176 -21.60 0.04 12.26
N GLY A 177 -20.43 0.08 11.66
CA GLY A 177 -19.64 -1.13 11.35
C GLY A 177 -19.18 -1.88 12.60
N ALA A 178 -18.77 -1.18 13.66
CA ALA A 178 -18.38 -1.79 14.93
C ALA A 178 -19.57 -2.46 15.62
N MET A 179 -20.71 -1.77 15.69
CA MET A 179 -21.95 -2.32 16.27
C MET A 179 -22.41 -3.56 15.50
N ALA A 180 -22.44 -3.50 14.18
CA ALA A 180 -22.83 -4.62 13.33
C ALA A 180 -21.88 -5.81 13.48
N THR A 181 -20.58 -5.58 13.57
CA THR A 181 -19.58 -6.62 13.80
C THR A 181 -19.79 -7.34 15.12
N PHE A 182 -19.99 -6.58 16.20
CA PHE A 182 -20.21 -7.15 17.52
C PHE A 182 -21.50 -7.98 17.60
N MET A 183 -22.55 -7.53 16.94
CA MET A 183 -23.89 -8.16 17.01
C MET A 183 -24.04 -9.35 16.05
N LEU A 184 -23.43 -9.31 14.86
CA LEU A 184 -23.72 -10.25 13.79
C LEU A 184 -22.59 -11.23 13.50
N MET A 185 -21.34 -10.89 13.85
CA MET A 185 -20.19 -11.76 13.57
C MET A 185 -20.03 -12.85 14.60
N PRO A 186 -19.77 -14.10 14.19
CA PRO A 186 -19.38 -15.16 15.13
C PRO A 186 -17.93 -14.99 15.54
N ASN A 187 -17.62 -15.36 16.78
CA ASN A 187 -16.26 -15.35 17.28
C ASN A 187 -15.66 -16.75 17.27
N TYR A 188 -14.68 -16.96 16.41
CA TYR A 188 -13.93 -18.22 16.31
C TYR A 188 -12.53 -18.03 16.89
N THR A 189 -12.15 -18.90 17.81
CA THR A 189 -10.81 -18.98 18.36
C THR A 189 -10.20 -20.34 18.04
N ILE A 190 -8.90 -20.37 17.83
CA ILE A 190 -8.13 -21.58 17.55
C ILE A 190 -6.95 -21.62 18.53
N GLU A 191 -6.55 -22.81 18.96
CA GLU A 191 -5.29 -22.98 19.70
C GLU A 191 -4.13 -22.46 18.84
N THR A 192 -3.35 -21.55 19.43
CA THR A 192 -2.25 -20.91 18.73
C THR A 192 -0.90 -21.37 19.27
N ARG A 193 0.10 -21.40 18.40
CA ARG A 193 1.49 -21.47 18.82
C ARG A 193 1.87 -20.21 19.60
N ARG A 194 2.91 -20.31 20.41
CA ARG A 194 3.47 -19.15 21.09
C ARG A 194 3.89 -18.11 20.03
N PHE A 195 3.44 -16.88 20.22
CA PHE A 195 3.80 -15.79 19.31
C PHE A 195 5.31 -15.51 19.37
N ASP A 196 5.93 -15.35 18.21
CA ASP A 196 7.34 -14.97 18.10
C ASP A 196 7.51 -13.47 18.37
N LEU A 197 7.34 -13.08 19.64
CA LEU A 197 7.47 -11.69 20.07
C LEU A 197 8.86 -11.10 19.80
N PRO A 198 9.99 -11.81 20.10
CA PRO A 198 11.31 -11.30 19.76
C PRO A 198 11.49 -11.02 18.27
N GLY A 199 11.05 -11.95 17.41
CA GLY A 199 11.11 -11.77 15.95
C GLY A 199 10.25 -10.60 15.46
N PHE A 200 9.04 -10.48 15.98
CA PHE A 200 8.16 -9.36 15.66
C PHE A 200 8.78 -8.01 16.05
N LEU A 201 9.31 -7.89 17.27
CA LEU A 201 9.95 -6.67 17.75
C LEU A 201 11.19 -6.31 16.94
N LEU A 202 12.02 -7.28 16.59
CA LEU A 202 13.21 -7.05 15.76
C LEU A 202 12.84 -6.52 14.37
N LEU A 203 11.86 -7.14 13.71
CA LEU A 203 11.38 -6.67 12.42
C LEU A 203 10.72 -5.28 12.50
N ALA A 204 9.87 -5.07 13.49
CA ALA A 204 9.17 -3.80 13.68
C ALA A 204 10.14 -2.64 13.94
N ILE A 205 11.08 -2.82 14.86
CA ILE A 205 12.09 -1.83 15.17
C ILE A 205 12.99 -1.58 13.96
N GLY A 206 13.44 -2.65 13.31
CA GLY A 206 14.29 -2.55 12.12
C GLY A 206 13.62 -1.76 10.99
N MET A 207 12.38 -2.07 10.65
CA MET A 207 11.62 -1.38 9.61
C MET A 207 11.36 0.09 9.96
N ALA A 208 10.93 0.37 11.19
CA ALA A 208 10.62 1.72 11.63
C ALA A 208 11.87 2.61 11.67
N VAL A 209 12.95 2.11 12.26
CA VAL A 209 14.21 2.85 12.41
C VAL A 209 14.87 3.10 11.05
N LEU A 210 14.89 2.09 10.14
CA LEU A 210 15.45 2.27 8.80
C LEU A 210 14.66 3.29 8.00
N THR A 211 13.33 3.30 8.10
CA THR A 211 12.48 4.25 7.40
C THR A 211 12.71 5.68 7.91
N LEU A 212 12.82 5.85 9.23
CA LEU A 212 13.14 7.16 9.83
C LEU A 212 14.55 7.64 9.43
N ALA A 213 15.53 6.75 9.40
CA ALA A 213 16.88 7.09 8.96
C ALA A 213 16.93 7.52 7.49
N LEU A 214 16.16 6.83 6.63
CA LEU A 214 16.06 7.16 5.22
C LEU A 214 15.38 8.53 5.00
N ASP A 215 14.36 8.85 5.77
CA ASP A 215 13.66 10.13 5.67
C ASP A 215 14.62 11.30 5.91
N GLY A 216 15.52 11.19 6.88
CA GLY A 216 16.56 12.19 7.15
C GLY A 216 16.01 13.60 7.32
N SER A 217 14.77 13.73 7.73
CA SER A 217 14.00 14.97 7.70
C SER A 217 14.63 16.04 8.58
N LYS A 218 14.94 17.18 7.99
CA LYS A 218 15.41 18.37 8.71
C LYS A 218 14.36 18.92 9.69
N SER A 219 13.08 18.59 9.49
CA SER A 219 11.99 18.97 10.38
C SER A 219 12.11 18.37 11.78
N MET A 220 12.80 17.22 11.92
CA MET A 220 13.03 16.57 13.20
C MET A 220 14.33 17.02 13.89
N GLY A 221 15.13 17.86 13.25
CA GLY A 221 16.37 18.39 13.82
C GLY A 221 17.44 17.34 14.12
N ILE A 222 17.41 16.21 13.43
CA ILE A 222 18.32 15.09 13.68
C ILE A 222 19.66 15.33 12.96
N SER A 223 20.77 15.17 13.68
CA SER A 223 22.11 15.31 13.11
C SER A 223 22.43 14.15 12.14
N PRO A 224 23.33 14.37 11.14
CA PRO A 224 23.76 13.29 10.25
C PRO A 224 24.35 12.07 10.98
N TRP A 225 25.05 12.29 12.10
CA TRP A 225 25.60 11.20 12.92
C TRP A 225 24.50 10.35 13.59
N THR A 226 23.45 10.99 14.08
CA THR A 226 22.28 10.30 14.63
C THR A 226 21.55 9.49 13.56
N LEU A 227 21.40 10.04 12.35
CA LEU A 227 20.82 9.31 11.22
C LEU A 227 21.63 8.07 10.84
N ALA A 228 22.97 8.18 10.81
CA ALA A 228 23.85 7.04 10.56
C ALA A 228 23.73 5.97 11.66
N GLY A 229 23.62 6.40 12.91
CA GLY A 229 23.38 5.51 14.05
C GLY A 229 22.05 4.79 13.98
N LEU A 230 20.99 5.48 13.57
CA LEU A 230 19.67 4.89 13.36
C LEU A 230 19.69 3.87 12.21
N ALA A 231 20.33 4.20 11.10
CA ALA A 231 20.48 3.28 9.97
C ALA A 231 21.24 2.01 10.39
N ALA A 232 22.35 2.17 11.12
CA ALA A 232 23.12 1.03 11.65
C ALA A 232 22.31 0.18 12.64
N GLY A 233 21.58 0.82 13.53
CA GLY A 233 20.71 0.13 14.51
C GLY A 233 19.58 -0.63 13.84
N GLY A 234 18.94 -0.05 12.86
CA GLY A 234 17.88 -0.71 12.08
C GLY A 234 18.40 -1.89 11.27
N ALA A 235 19.53 -1.75 10.60
CA ALA A 235 20.20 -2.84 9.89
C ALA A 235 20.60 -3.97 10.85
N ALA A 236 21.14 -3.62 12.02
CA ALA A 236 21.49 -4.60 13.05
C ALA A 236 20.26 -5.38 13.56
N ALA A 237 19.11 -4.71 13.74
CA ALA A 237 17.86 -5.36 14.14
C ALA A 237 17.40 -6.37 13.10
N ILE A 238 17.45 -6.04 11.81
CA ILE A 238 17.10 -6.96 10.72
C ILE A 238 18.06 -8.15 10.66
N LEU A 239 19.36 -7.93 10.81
CA LEU A 239 20.37 -9.01 10.87
C LEU A 239 20.15 -9.91 12.07
N LEU A 240 19.82 -9.38 13.24
CA LEU A 240 19.47 -10.16 14.43
C LEU A 240 18.20 -10.97 14.20
N TYR A 241 17.22 -10.45 13.48
CA TYR A 241 16.05 -11.22 13.09
C TYR A 241 16.42 -12.40 12.20
N LEU A 242 17.29 -12.22 11.22
CA LEU A 242 17.77 -13.31 10.36
C LEU A 242 18.47 -14.41 11.18
N PHE A 243 19.28 -14.02 12.15
CA PHE A 243 19.91 -14.95 13.08
C PHE A 243 18.89 -15.69 13.94
N HIS A 244 17.91 -14.98 14.47
CA HIS A 244 16.80 -15.55 15.24
C HIS A 244 15.98 -16.53 14.42
N ALA A 245 15.63 -16.19 13.17
CA ALA A 245 14.89 -17.06 12.27
C ALA A 245 15.66 -18.32 11.87
N LYS A 246 16.98 -18.23 11.74
CA LYS A 246 17.84 -19.38 11.44
C LYS A 246 17.87 -20.40 12.60
N LYS A 247 17.84 -19.93 13.86
CA LYS A 247 17.92 -20.77 15.06
C LYS A 247 16.57 -21.28 15.55
N ASN A 248 15.46 -20.63 15.19
CA ASN A 248 14.12 -20.94 15.68
C ASN A 248 13.21 -21.45 14.59
N SER A 249 12.67 -22.66 14.76
CA SER A 249 11.67 -23.23 13.87
C SER A 249 10.29 -22.54 13.99
N GLY A 250 10.02 -21.86 15.09
CA GLY A 250 8.81 -21.08 15.34
C GLY A 250 8.94 -19.60 14.99
N ALA A 251 9.94 -19.22 14.17
CA ALA A 251 10.12 -17.85 13.72
C ALA A 251 8.91 -17.35 12.92
N LEU A 252 8.69 -16.04 12.96
CA LEU A 252 7.56 -15.38 12.31
C LEU A 252 7.51 -15.68 10.81
N PHE A 253 8.66 -15.61 10.13
CA PHE A 253 8.84 -16.03 8.74
C PHE A 253 9.99 -17.02 8.65
N SER A 254 9.75 -18.18 8.03
CA SER A 254 10.78 -19.20 7.84
C SER A 254 11.75 -18.83 6.74
N LEU A 255 13.04 -19.04 6.95
CA LEU A 255 14.06 -18.89 5.90
C LEU A 255 13.93 -19.91 4.77
N ARG A 256 13.13 -20.97 4.96
CA ARG A 256 12.82 -21.95 3.89
C ARG A 256 12.13 -21.32 2.69
N LEU A 257 11.43 -20.19 2.87
CA LEU A 257 10.82 -19.43 1.78
C LEU A 257 11.85 -19.04 0.70
N PHE A 258 13.07 -18.71 1.11
CA PHE A 258 14.12 -18.26 0.21
C PHE A 258 14.82 -19.38 -0.56
N ARG A 259 14.50 -20.65 -0.28
CA ARG A 259 14.99 -21.79 -1.07
C ARG A 259 14.35 -21.88 -2.46
N THR A 260 13.20 -21.24 -2.66
CA THR A 260 12.56 -21.12 -3.98
C THR A 260 13.15 -19.93 -4.70
N PRO A 261 13.91 -20.10 -5.81
CA PRO A 261 14.60 -18.99 -6.48
C PRO A 261 13.65 -17.92 -7.01
N THR A 262 12.50 -18.30 -7.56
CA THR A 262 11.49 -17.37 -8.07
C THR A 262 10.84 -16.55 -6.97
N PHE A 263 10.69 -17.10 -5.78
CA PHE A 263 10.20 -16.34 -4.62
C PHE A 263 11.21 -15.27 -4.19
N SER A 264 12.48 -15.61 -4.08
CA SER A 264 13.54 -14.66 -3.70
C SER A 264 13.69 -13.53 -4.73
N LEU A 265 13.74 -13.87 -6.01
CA LEU A 265 13.80 -12.88 -7.09
C LEU A 265 12.54 -12.02 -7.17
N GLY A 266 11.38 -12.65 -7.05
CA GLY A 266 10.09 -11.98 -7.07
C GLY A 266 9.91 -11.04 -5.87
N LEU A 267 10.37 -11.46 -4.68
CA LEU A 267 10.31 -10.64 -3.48
C LEU A 267 11.24 -9.43 -3.58
N LEU A 268 12.46 -9.61 -4.07
CA LEU A 268 13.41 -8.52 -4.31
C LEU A 268 12.89 -7.58 -5.39
N GLY A 269 12.35 -8.11 -6.47
CA GLY A 269 11.74 -7.32 -7.55
C GLY A 269 10.50 -6.56 -7.08
N SER A 270 9.65 -7.19 -6.27
CA SER A 270 8.49 -6.53 -5.66
C SER A 270 8.90 -5.42 -4.71
N PHE A 271 9.93 -5.63 -3.90
CA PHE A 271 10.46 -4.59 -3.02
C PHE A 271 10.95 -3.38 -3.83
N ALA A 272 11.84 -3.60 -4.77
CA ALA A 272 12.40 -2.52 -5.59
C ALA A 272 11.33 -1.87 -6.48
N GLY A 273 10.47 -2.66 -7.12
CA GLY A 273 9.43 -2.16 -8.00
C GLY A 273 8.35 -1.37 -7.27
N ARG A 274 8.01 -1.78 -6.06
CA ARG A 274 7.01 -1.09 -5.23
C ARG A 274 7.51 0.20 -4.62
N ILE A 275 8.81 0.35 -4.41
CA ILE A 275 9.40 1.64 -4.04
C ILE A 275 9.07 2.68 -5.11
N GLY A 276 9.28 2.36 -6.38
CA GLY A 276 8.96 3.24 -7.49
C GLY A 276 7.48 3.54 -7.63
N SER A 277 6.65 2.49 -7.68
CA SER A 277 5.20 2.66 -7.85
C SER A 277 4.51 3.25 -6.62
N GLY A 278 5.08 3.11 -5.44
CA GLY A 278 4.56 3.71 -4.20
C GLY A 278 4.70 5.23 -4.15
N MET A 279 5.64 5.79 -4.89
CA MET A 279 5.81 7.24 -5.00
C MET A 279 4.66 7.92 -5.76
N LEU A 280 4.07 7.22 -6.72
CA LEU A 280 3.09 7.80 -7.64
C LEU A 280 1.79 8.28 -6.97
N PRO A 281 1.13 7.50 -6.09
CA PRO A 281 -0.10 7.94 -5.43
C PRO A 281 0.09 9.17 -4.53
N PHE A 282 1.28 9.34 -3.97
CA PHE A 282 1.64 10.51 -3.20
C PHE A 282 1.97 11.71 -4.09
N MET A 283 2.86 11.51 -5.08
CA MET A 283 3.40 12.59 -5.87
C MET A 283 2.39 13.18 -6.88
N THR A 284 1.52 12.36 -7.45
CA THR A 284 0.58 12.81 -8.48
C THR A 284 -0.39 13.87 -7.98
N PRO A 285 -1.12 13.70 -6.86
CA PRO A 285 -1.98 14.77 -6.34
C PRO A 285 -1.21 16.02 -5.92
N VAL A 286 -0.05 15.85 -5.30
CA VAL A 286 0.80 16.98 -4.88
C VAL A 286 1.26 17.79 -6.10
N PHE A 287 1.69 17.12 -7.15
CA PHE A 287 2.11 17.77 -8.39
C PHE A 287 0.96 18.50 -9.08
N LEU A 288 -0.21 17.88 -9.18
CA LEU A 288 -1.38 18.50 -9.80
C LEU A 288 -1.84 19.75 -9.04
N GLN A 289 -1.85 19.71 -7.71
CA GLN A 289 -2.32 20.82 -6.89
C GLN A 289 -1.27 21.93 -6.71
N ILE A 290 -0.06 21.57 -6.38
CA ILE A 290 1.02 22.53 -6.07
C ILE A 290 1.80 22.89 -7.32
N GLY A 291 2.17 21.91 -8.13
CA GLY A 291 2.95 22.14 -9.35
C GLY A 291 2.17 22.83 -10.46
N LEU A 292 0.91 22.44 -10.66
CA LEU A 292 0.05 22.95 -11.74
C LEU A 292 -1.05 23.90 -11.25
N GLY A 293 -1.26 24.01 -9.94
CA GLY A 293 -2.28 24.90 -9.37
C GLY A 293 -3.71 24.43 -9.53
N PHE A 294 -3.95 23.12 -9.77
CA PHE A 294 -5.31 22.60 -9.86
C PHE A 294 -6.00 22.65 -8.49
N SER A 295 -7.32 22.86 -8.50
CA SER A 295 -8.12 22.72 -7.29
C SER A 295 -8.11 21.27 -6.79
N PRO A 296 -8.32 21.01 -5.49
CA PRO A 296 -8.39 19.64 -4.98
C PRO A 296 -9.41 18.77 -5.70
N PHE A 297 -10.59 19.32 -6.03
CA PHE A 297 -11.62 18.60 -6.78
C PHE A 297 -11.16 18.24 -8.21
N HIS A 298 -10.57 19.21 -8.92
CA HIS A 298 -10.05 18.97 -10.27
C HIS A 298 -8.92 17.94 -10.27
N ALA A 299 -8.01 18.03 -9.32
CA ALA A 299 -6.95 17.03 -9.16
C ALA A 299 -7.51 15.64 -8.89
N GLY A 300 -8.52 15.53 -8.03
CA GLY A 300 -9.21 14.26 -7.75
C GLY A 300 -9.87 13.66 -8.99
N LEU A 301 -10.54 14.49 -9.79
CA LEU A 301 -11.15 14.04 -11.07
C LEU A 301 -10.10 13.56 -12.06
N MET A 302 -8.93 14.20 -12.11
CA MET A 302 -7.83 13.80 -12.98
C MET A 302 -7.24 12.43 -12.62
N MET A 303 -7.38 11.99 -11.37
CA MET A 303 -6.91 10.68 -10.91
C MET A 303 -7.83 9.52 -11.32
N ILE A 304 -9.08 9.78 -11.66
CA ILE A 304 -10.07 8.74 -12.02
C ILE A 304 -9.63 7.89 -13.21
N PRO A 305 -9.14 8.45 -14.34
CA PRO A 305 -8.69 7.64 -15.46
C PRO A 305 -7.58 6.64 -15.10
N MET A 306 -6.68 7.01 -14.18
CA MET A 306 -5.62 6.12 -13.69
C MET A 306 -6.21 4.87 -13.01
N VAL A 307 -7.19 5.05 -12.16
CA VAL A 307 -7.85 3.94 -11.45
C VAL A 307 -8.64 3.07 -12.43
N LEU A 308 -9.35 3.68 -13.37
CA LEU A 308 -10.10 2.95 -14.42
C LEU A 308 -9.17 2.12 -15.29
N GLY A 309 -8.03 2.67 -15.69
CA GLY A 309 -7.00 1.93 -16.44
C GLY A 309 -6.44 0.74 -15.66
N SER A 310 -6.18 0.94 -14.37
CA SER A 310 -5.73 -0.12 -13.47
C SER A 310 -6.74 -1.26 -13.36
N MET A 311 -8.02 -0.93 -13.19
CA MET A 311 -9.09 -1.93 -13.10
C MET A 311 -9.30 -2.69 -14.42
N GLY A 312 -9.24 -2.00 -15.55
CA GLY A 312 -9.39 -2.60 -16.87
C GLY A 312 -8.25 -3.57 -17.21
N MET A 313 -7.02 -3.22 -16.85
CA MET A 313 -5.86 -4.07 -17.12
C MET A 313 -5.90 -5.40 -16.37
N LYS A 314 -6.50 -5.47 -15.19
CA LYS A 314 -6.62 -6.72 -14.42
C LYS A 314 -7.35 -7.83 -15.18
N ARG A 315 -8.20 -7.48 -16.14
CA ARG A 315 -8.94 -8.47 -16.97
C ARG A 315 -8.08 -9.08 -18.05
N ILE A 316 -7.08 -8.37 -18.54
CA ILE A 316 -6.28 -8.80 -19.72
C ILE A 316 -4.84 -9.17 -19.38
N VAL A 317 -4.37 -8.91 -18.18
CA VAL A 317 -2.97 -9.15 -17.79
C VAL A 317 -2.57 -10.64 -17.91
N VAL A 318 -3.48 -11.55 -17.57
CA VAL A 318 -3.21 -13.00 -17.66
C VAL A 318 -2.93 -13.42 -19.10
N GLN A 319 -3.69 -12.90 -20.05
CA GLN A 319 -3.50 -13.18 -21.49
C GLN A 319 -2.17 -12.62 -21.99
N ILE A 320 -1.79 -11.43 -21.54
CA ILE A 320 -0.51 -10.81 -21.89
C ILE A 320 0.66 -11.61 -21.36
N VAL A 321 0.62 -12.04 -20.10
CA VAL A 321 1.66 -12.87 -19.49
C VAL A 321 1.75 -14.24 -20.18
N ASN A 322 0.62 -14.84 -20.54
CA ASN A 322 0.61 -16.12 -21.27
C ASN A 322 1.20 -16.03 -22.68
N ARG A 323 1.10 -14.87 -23.32
CA ARG A 323 1.63 -14.64 -24.65
C ARG A 323 3.13 -14.30 -24.65
N PHE A 324 3.57 -13.44 -23.71
CA PHE A 324 4.92 -12.87 -23.73
C PHE A 324 5.85 -13.44 -22.66
N GLY A 325 5.30 -14.05 -21.60
CA GLY A 325 6.06 -14.54 -20.44
C GLY A 325 6.35 -13.48 -19.41
N TYR A 326 6.63 -13.91 -18.19
CA TYR A 326 6.82 -13.00 -17.04
C TYR A 326 7.97 -12.02 -17.22
N ARG A 327 9.14 -12.49 -17.67
CA ARG A 327 10.32 -11.64 -17.84
C ARG A 327 10.06 -10.46 -18.77
N ARG A 328 9.53 -10.74 -19.97
CA ARG A 328 9.24 -9.70 -20.96
C ARG A 328 8.20 -8.70 -20.47
N VAL A 329 7.14 -9.19 -19.85
CA VAL A 329 6.08 -8.34 -19.29
C VAL A 329 6.63 -7.45 -18.19
N LEU A 330 7.40 -8.00 -17.24
CA LEU A 330 7.95 -7.25 -16.12
C LEU A 330 8.97 -6.19 -16.58
N VAL A 331 9.87 -6.53 -17.47
CA VAL A 331 10.86 -5.57 -18.00
C VAL A 331 10.15 -4.47 -18.80
N ALA A 332 9.24 -4.86 -19.70
CA ALA A 332 8.51 -3.90 -20.53
C ALA A 332 7.63 -2.96 -19.69
N THR A 333 6.91 -3.46 -18.71
CA THR A 333 6.05 -2.64 -17.84
C THR A 333 6.86 -1.75 -16.91
N THR A 334 8.00 -2.20 -16.42
CA THR A 334 8.88 -1.40 -15.56
C THR A 334 9.47 -0.22 -16.33
N LEU A 335 10.03 -0.46 -17.50
CA LEU A 335 10.54 0.61 -18.37
C LEU A 335 9.41 1.49 -18.90
N GLY A 336 8.27 0.89 -19.23
CA GLY A 336 7.08 1.59 -19.69
C GLY A 336 6.50 2.53 -18.63
N LEU A 337 6.50 2.13 -17.37
CA LEU A 337 6.03 2.98 -16.28
C LEU A 337 6.93 4.20 -16.08
N ALA A 338 8.24 4.01 -16.15
CA ALA A 338 9.19 5.13 -16.09
C ALA A 338 8.96 6.11 -17.25
N LEU A 339 8.78 5.58 -18.47
CA LEU A 339 8.54 6.39 -19.66
C LEU A 339 7.23 7.14 -19.60
N VAL A 340 6.15 6.50 -19.16
CA VAL A 340 4.83 7.12 -19.01
C VAL A 340 4.85 8.18 -17.90
N SER A 341 5.61 7.98 -16.84
CA SER A 341 5.79 8.99 -15.78
C SER A 341 6.50 10.24 -16.31
N LEU A 342 7.53 10.07 -17.12
CA LEU A 342 8.19 11.20 -17.81
C LEU A 342 7.25 11.89 -18.81
N LEU A 343 6.47 11.13 -19.53
CA LEU A 343 5.47 11.68 -20.46
C LEU A 343 4.39 12.49 -19.71
N PHE A 344 3.93 12.02 -18.59
CA PHE A 344 2.99 12.74 -17.71
C PHE A 344 3.58 14.08 -17.26
N MET A 345 4.79 14.06 -16.76
CA MET A 345 5.50 15.27 -16.36
C MET A 345 5.64 16.25 -17.55
N SER A 346 6.08 15.77 -18.70
CA SER A 346 6.31 16.61 -19.90
C SER A 346 5.02 17.25 -20.40
N VAL A 347 3.94 16.47 -20.50
CA VAL A 347 2.62 16.94 -20.93
C VAL A 347 2.06 17.97 -19.95
N ALA A 348 2.22 17.73 -18.67
CA ALA A 348 1.74 18.64 -17.63
C ALA A 348 2.50 19.97 -17.62
N LEU A 349 3.81 19.95 -17.71
CA LEU A 349 4.65 21.15 -17.71
C LEU A 349 4.52 21.98 -19.01
N LEU A 350 4.20 21.31 -20.15
CA LEU A 350 3.92 21.99 -21.42
C LEU A 350 2.52 22.61 -21.47
N GLY A 351 1.67 22.36 -20.46
CA GLY A 351 0.33 22.87 -20.41
C GLY A 351 -0.70 22.11 -21.27
N TRP A 352 -0.35 20.95 -21.79
CA TRP A 352 -1.25 20.12 -22.61
C TRP A 352 -2.19 19.30 -21.74
N TYR A 353 -3.01 19.97 -20.93
CA TYR A 353 -3.86 19.34 -19.91
C TYR A 353 -4.93 18.40 -20.47
N TYR A 354 -5.32 18.58 -21.73
CA TYR A 354 -6.27 17.69 -22.41
C TYR A 354 -5.74 16.28 -22.65
N LEU A 355 -4.41 16.09 -22.62
CA LEU A 355 -3.76 14.78 -22.74
C LEU A 355 -3.53 14.10 -21.39
N LEU A 356 -3.64 14.82 -20.27
CA LEU A 356 -3.40 14.25 -18.94
C LEU A 356 -4.28 13.04 -18.62
N PRO A 357 -5.59 13.02 -18.90
CA PRO A 357 -6.42 11.85 -18.64
C PRO A 357 -5.93 10.60 -19.37
N LEU A 358 -5.52 10.74 -20.63
CA LEU A 358 -5.00 9.65 -21.44
C LEU A 358 -3.69 9.10 -20.87
N VAL A 359 -2.77 9.96 -20.50
CA VAL A 359 -1.47 9.57 -19.93
C VAL A 359 -1.65 8.88 -18.57
N LEU A 360 -2.54 9.38 -17.73
CA LEU A 360 -2.86 8.77 -16.44
C LEU A 360 -3.55 7.41 -16.60
N LEU A 361 -4.41 7.27 -17.61
CA LEU A 361 -5.00 5.98 -17.97
C LEU A 361 -3.90 4.95 -18.31
N LEU A 362 -2.96 5.31 -19.17
CA LEU A 362 -1.82 4.47 -19.53
C LEU A 362 -0.95 4.13 -18.33
N GLN A 363 -0.70 5.09 -17.46
CA GLN A 363 0.07 4.88 -16.22
C GLN A 363 -0.61 3.84 -15.32
N GLY A 364 -1.91 3.95 -15.12
CA GLY A 364 -2.70 2.99 -14.35
C GLY A 364 -2.66 1.59 -14.96
N MET A 365 -2.81 1.48 -16.27
CA MET A 365 -2.74 0.20 -16.99
C MET A 365 -1.38 -0.48 -16.81
N VAL A 366 -0.32 0.23 -17.06
CA VAL A 366 1.06 -0.30 -16.99
C VAL A 366 1.41 -0.70 -15.55
N ASN A 367 1.09 0.13 -14.59
CA ASN A 367 1.34 -0.15 -13.17
C ASN A 367 0.57 -1.38 -12.67
N SER A 368 -0.69 -1.53 -13.09
CA SER A 368 -1.52 -2.68 -12.74
C SER A 368 -0.99 -3.98 -13.34
N ALA A 369 -0.56 -3.95 -14.61
CA ALA A 369 0.04 -5.11 -15.28
C ALA A 369 1.31 -5.56 -14.56
N ARG A 370 2.17 -4.61 -14.21
CA ARG A 370 3.40 -4.88 -13.47
C ARG A 370 3.12 -5.48 -12.09
N PHE A 371 2.20 -4.91 -11.37
CA PHE A 371 1.80 -5.36 -10.03
C PHE A 371 1.29 -6.81 -10.03
N SER A 372 0.34 -7.10 -10.89
CA SER A 372 -0.26 -8.44 -10.99
C SER A 372 0.78 -9.48 -11.40
N SER A 373 1.65 -9.15 -12.34
CA SER A 373 2.72 -10.02 -12.81
C SER A 373 3.76 -10.29 -11.72
N MET A 374 4.15 -9.28 -10.94
CA MET A 374 5.08 -9.45 -9.82
C MET A 374 4.52 -10.37 -8.74
N ASN A 375 3.28 -10.17 -8.35
CA ASN A 375 2.65 -10.97 -7.32
C ASN A 375 2.51 -12.43 -7.74
N THR A 376 2.04 -12.67 -8.94
CA THR A 376 1.86 -14.02 -9.46
C THR A 376 3.21 -14.74 -9.61
N LEU A 377 4.23 -14.07 -10.14
CA LEU A 377 5.57 -14.62 -10.26
C LEU A 377 6.15 -15.02 -8.90
N THR A 378 6.03 -14.15 -7.91
CA THR A 378 6.62 -14.36 -6.60
C THR A 378 6.07 -15.60 -5.91
N LEU A 379 4.77 -15.86 -6.06
CA LEU A 379 4.08 -16.94 -5.34
C LEU A 379 3.95 -18.24 -6.13
N LYS A 380 4.20 -18.21 -7.44
CA LYS A 380 3.85 -19.36 -8.33
C LYS A 380 4.54 -20.67 -8.00
N ASP A 381 5.79 -20.65 -7.55
CA ASP A 381 6.63 -21.84 -7.35
C ASP A 381 6.76 -22.26 -5.87
N LEU A 382 6.11 -21.54 -4.95
CA LEU A 382 6.13 -21.90 -3.54
C LEU A 382 5.38 -23.22 -3.30
N PRO A 383 5.92 -24.12 -2.43
CA PRO A 383 5.17 -25.27 -1.94
C PRO A 383 3.89 -24.86 -1.24
N ASP A 384 2.84 -25.68 -1.33
CA ASP A 384 1.53 -25.38 -0.70
C ASP A 384 1.64 -25.16 0.83
N THR A 385 2.58 -25.85 1.47
CA THR A 385 2.84 -25.70 2.91
C THR A 385 3.41 -24.31 3.29
N LEU A 386 4.05 -23.61 2.36
CA LEU A 386 4.67 -22.31 2.56
C LEU A 386 3.89 -21.16 1.90
N ALA A 387 2.82 -21.46 1.15
CA ALA A 387 2.09 -20.47 0.37
C ALA A 387 1.49 -19.35 1.23
N SER A 388 0.89 -19.69 2.36
CA SER A 388 0.30 -18.72 3.29
C SER A 388 1.37 -17.79 3.90
N SER A 389 2.46 -18.38 4.37
CA SER A 389 3.59 -17.63 4.96
C SER A 389 4.25 -16.72 3.91
N GLY A 390 4.45 -17.22 2.69
CA GLY A 390 4.98 -16.43 1.58
C GLY A 390 4.09 -15.27 1.18
N ASN A 391 2.78 -15.47 1.16
CA ASN A 391 1.82 -14.42 0.89
C ASN A 391 1.84 -13.32 1.96
N SER A 392 1.93 -13.70 3.24
CA SER A 392 2.03 -12.74 4.34
C SER A 392 3.31 -11.92 4.27
N LEU A 393 4.44 -12.55 3.99
CA LEU A 393 5.72 -11.88 3.82
C LEU A 393 5.69 -10.92 2.62
N LEU A 394 5.15 -11.36 1.49
CA LEU A 394 4.99 -10.52 0.31
C LEU A 394 4.12 -9.29 0.61
N SER A 395 3.01 -9.45 1.31
CA SER A 395 2.12 -8.35 1.71
C SER A 395 2.83 -7.35 2.62
N MET A 396 3.62 -7.82 3.57
CA MET A 396 4.43 -6.97 4.45
C MET A 396 5.47 -6.19 3.65
N ILE A 397 6.20 -6.86 2.75
CA ILE A 397 7.21 -6.22 1.90
C ILE A 397 6.58 -5.19 0.97
N MET A 398 5.41 -5.45 0.43
CA MET A 398 4.67 -4.50 -0.41
C MET A 398 4.33 -3.23 0.35
N GLN A 399 3.83 -3.33 1.56
CA GLN A 399 3.50 -2.17 2.39
C GLN A 399 4.77 -1.40 2.81
N LEU A 400 5.81 -2.11 3.22
CA LEU A 400 7.10 -1.50 3.56
C LEU A 400 7.70 -0.76 2.36
N SER A 401 7.67 -1.36 1.18
CA SER A 401 8.17 -0.74 -0.05
C SER A 401 7.41 0.53 -0.42
N MET A 402 6.09 0.53 -0.26
CA MET A 402 5.26 1.71 -0.47
C MET A 402 5.63 2.82 0.51
N SER A 403 5.81 2.49 1.78
CA SER A 403 6.27 3.43 2.81
C SER A 403 7.63 4.05 2.45
N ILE A 404 8.59 3.23 2.05
CA ILE A 404 9.91 3.70 1.61
C ILE A 404 9.79 4.57 0.35
N GLY A 405 8.93 4.19 -0.60
CA GLY A 405 8.69 4.97 -1.81
C GLY A 405 8.17 6.37 -1.51
N VAL A 406 7.16 6.48 -0.66
CA VAL A 406 6.60 7.78 -0.24
C VAL A 406 7.67 8.60 0.50
N THR A 407 8.47 7.97 1.36
CA THR A 407 9.57 8.63 2.07
C THR A 407 10.60 9.19 1.10
N ILE A 408 11.01 8.41 0.10
CA ILE A 408 11.96 8.86 -0.93
C ILE A 408 11.37 10.02 -1.74
N ALA A 409 10.11 9.92 -2.13
CA ALA A 409 9.44 11.00 -2.87
C ALA A 409 9.41 12.29 -2.05
N GLY A 410 9.06 12.22 -0.78
CA GLY A 410 9.08 13.37 0.13
C GLY A 410 10.48 13.95 0.34
N MET A 411 11.48 13.08 0.47
CA MET A 411 12.89 13.49 0.59
C MET A 411 13.39 14.21 -0.67
N LEU A 412 13.09 13.68 -1.86
CA LEU A 412 13.47 14.29 -3.14
C LEU A 412 12.80 15.65 -3.31
N LEU A 413 11.51 15.73 -3.02
CA LEU A 413 10.78 16.98 -3.09
C LEU A 413 11.32 18.01 -2.12
N GLY A 414 11.68 17.59 -0.91
CA GLY A 414 12.31 18.45 0.10
C GLY A 414 13.69 18.94 -0.31
N MET A 415 14.53 18.07 -0.87
CA MET A 415 15.89 18.44 -1.35
C MET A 415 15.84 19.49 -2.45
N PHE A 416 14.99 19.30 -3.45
CA PHE A 416 14.88 20.24 -4.56
C PHE A 416 14.08 21.49 -4.22
N GLY A 417 13.16 21.39 -3.24
CA GLY A 417 12.21 22.43 -2.90
C GLY A 417 12.68 23.44 -1.85
N GLN A 418 13.73 23.15 -1.07
CA GLN A 418 14.14 23.98 0.07
C GLN A 418 14.51 25.42 -0.29
N GLN A 419 14.97 25.66 -1.53
CA GLN A 419 15.45 26.96 -1.96
C GLN A 419 14.46 27.74 -2.82
N HIS A 420 13.37 27.13 -3.33
CA HIS A 420 12.68 27.66 -4.50
C HIS A 420 11.16 27.67 -4.45
N ILE A 421 10.49 26.98 -3.53
CA ILE A 421 9.02 26.90 -3.54
C ILE A 421 8.39 28.17 -2.98
N GLY A 422 7.48 28.74 -3.74
CA GLY A 422 6.67 29.91 -3.34
C GLY A 422 7.18 31.26 -3.84
N ILE A 423 8.32 31.32 -4.51
CA ILE A 423 8.92 32.58 -4.99
C ILE A 423 8.57 32.85 -6.46
N ASP A 424 8.53 31.81 -7.28
CA ASP A 424 8.22 31.91 -8.71
C ASP A 424 7.61 30.59 -9.21
N SER A 425 6.64 30.65 -10.11
CA SER A 425 6.02 29.47 -10.73
C SER A 425 7.02 28.65 -11.55
N SER A 426 8.00 29.28 -12.19
CA SER A 426 9.04 28.58 -12.95
C SER A 426 9.95 27.78 -12.03
N ALA A 427 10.28 28.29 -10.86
CA ALA A 427 11.08 27.59 -9.86
C ALA A 427 10.35 26.35 -9.31
N THR A 428 9.06 26.45 -9.06
CA THR A 428 8.22 25.31 -8.63
C THR A 428 8.19 24.23 -9.72
N HIS A 429 8.04 24.60 -10.98
CA HIS A 429 8.10 23.65 -12.11
C HIS A 429 9.44 22.92 -12.18
N HIS A 430 10.56 23.60 -11.97
CA HIS A 430 11.89 22.96 -11.95
C HIS A 430 12.05 21.96 -10.82
N VAL A 431 11.52 22.27 -9.62
CA VAL A 431 11.54 21.34 -8.47
C VAL A 431 10.82 20.05 -8.82
N PHE A 432 9.60 20.13 -9.36
CA PHE A 432 8.85 18.96 -9.77
C PHE A 432 9.49 18.22 -10.95
N MET A 433 10.06 18.93 -11.90
CA MET A 433 10.78 18.32 -13.01
C MET A 433 11.95 17.46 -12.53
N TYR A 434 12.80 17.97 -11.64
CA TYR A 434 13.90 17.20 -11.07
C TYR A 434 13.42 16.02 -10.23
N THR A 435 12.38 16.21 -9.46
CA THR A 435 11.78 15.14 -8.65
C THR A 435 11.25 14.00 -9.54
N TRP A 436 10.52 14.32 -10.60
CA TRP A 436 9.98 13.32 -11.53
C TRP A 436 11.11 12.60 -12.31
N LEU A 437 12.17 13.30 -12.69
CA LEU A 437 13.33 12.68 -13.34
C LEU A 437 14.00 11.66 -12.42
N CYS A 438 14.22 12.01 -11.16
CA CYS A 438 14.76 11.07 -10.17
C CYS A 438 13.82 9.88 -9.93
N MET A 439 12.52 10.13 -9.84
CA MET A 439 11.51 9.09 -9.70
C MET A 439 11.52 8.13 -10.89
N ALA A 440 11.63 8.64 -12.11
CA ALA A 440 11.68 7.81 -13.32
C ALA A 440 12.90 6.87 -13.30
N VAL A 441 14.06 7.35 -12.86
CA VAL A 441 15.26 6.50 -12.70
C VAL A 441 15.00 5.39 -11.67
N ILE A 442 14.45 5.74 -10.52
CA ILE A 442 14.13 4.77 -9.46
C ILE A 442 13.10 3.74 -9.93
N ILE A 443 12.10 4.16 -10.70
CA ILE A 443 11.08 3.26 -11.28
C ILE A 443 11.72 2.31 -12.30
N ALA A 444 12.69 2.76 -13.08
CA ALA A 444 13.33 1.97 -14.12
C ALA A 444 14.37 0.96 -13.60
N LEU A 445 15.02 1.23 -12.47
CA LEU A 445 16.09 0.37 -11.93
C LEU A 445 15.67 -1.09 -11.69
N PRO A 446 14.47 -1.43 -11.23
CA PRO A 446 14.06 -2.82 -11.04
C PRO A 446 14.05 -3.67 -12.31
N ALA A 447 14.09 -3.07 -13.49
CA ALA A 447 14.20 -3.82 -14.76
C ALA A 447 15.45 -4.72 -14.79
N ILE A 448 16.53 -4.34 -14.11
CA ILE A 448 17.74 -5.15 -13.98
C ILE A 448 17.44 -6.46 -13.25
N ILE A 449 16.64 -6.40 -12.20
CA ILE A 449 16.23 -7.58 -11.41
C ILE A 449 15.30 -8.46 -12.26
N PHE A 450 14.34 -7.86 -12.93
CA PHE A 450 13.37 -8.59 -13.74
C PHE A 450 13.97 -9.23 -14.99
N ALA A 451 15.07 -8.71 -15.50
CA ALA A 451 15.80 -9.31 -16.59
C ALA A 451 16.39 -10.69 -16.24
N ARG A 452 16.56 -10.99 -14.95
CA ARG A 452 17.06 -12.28 -14.46
C ARG A 452 15.96 -13.29 -14.16
N VAL A 453 14.71 -12.91 -14.27
CA VAL A 453 13.55 -13.77 -14.03
C VAL A 453 13.37 -14.76 -15.17
N PRO A 454 13.02 -16.05 -14.90
CA PRO A 454 12.68 -17.00 -15.95
C PRO A 454 11.49 -16.53 -16.79
N ASN A 455 11.57 -16.70 -18.11
CA ASN A 455 10.51 -16.28 -19.03
C ASN A 455 9.40 -17.35 -19.15
N ASP A 456 8.79 -17.70 -18.04
CA ASP A 456 7.71 -18.66 -17.96
C ASP A 456 6.36 -18.02 -18.22
N THR A 457 5.39 -18.86 -18.68
CA THR A 457 4.00 -18.44 -18.83
C THR A 457 3.11 -19.15 -17.81
N GLN A 458 1.92 -18.60 -17.53
CA GLN A 458 0.98 -19.25 -16.61
C GLN A 458 0.50 -20.62 -17.12
N LYS A 459 0.41 -20.82 -18.44
CA LYS A 459 0.04 -22.12 -19.03
C LYS A 459 1.02 -23.22 -18.67
N ASN A 460 2.32 -22.91 -18.61
CA ASN A 460 3.35 -23.87 -18.25
C ASN A 460 3.28 -24.32 -16.79
N MET A 461 2.68 -23.49 -15.91
CA MET A 461 2.45 -23.86 -14.49
C MET A 461 1.50 -25.06 -14.34
N VAL A 462 0.42 -25.10 -15.10
CA VAL A 462 -0.56 -26.18 -15.03
C VAL A 462 0.05 -27.50 -15.48
N ILE A 463 0.89 -27.47 -16.50
CA ILE A 463 1.59 -28.63 -17.05
C ILE A 463 2.66 -29.15 -16.09
N SER A 464 3.41 -28.26 -15.46
CA SER A 464 4.44 -28.63 -14.49
C SER A 464 3.87 -29.18 -13.17
N ARG A 465 2.73 -28.68 -12.71
CA ARG A 465 2.01 -29.23 -11.54
C ARG A 465 1.47 -30.63 -11.83
N ARG A 466 0.92 -30.88 -13.04
CA ARG A 466 0.48 -32.22 -13.46
C ARG A 466 1.63 -33.22 -13.54
N LYS A 467 2.83 -32.80 -13.96
CA LYS A 467 4.02 -33.66 -14.01
C LYS A 467 4.64 -33.97 -12.66
N ARG A 468 4.37 -33.14 -11.63
CA ARG A 468 4.86 -33.36 -10.24
C ARG A 468 3.88 -34.16 -9.38
N SER A 469 2.66 -34.34 -9.84
CA SER A 469 1.61 -35.13 -9.16
C SER A 469 1.45 -36.55 -9.75
N LEU A 470 2.22 -36.91 -10.78
CA LEU A 470 2.41 -38.22 -11.34
C LEU A 470 3.80 -38.77 -10.97
#